data_16b13295f166d5a01a43c021d9210551
#
_entry.id   16b13295f166d5a01a43c021d9210551
#
_cell.length_a   1.000
_cell.length_b   1.000
_cell.length_c   1.000
_cell.angle_alpha   90.00
_cell.angle_beta   90.00
_cell.angle_gamma   90.00
#
_symmetry.space_group_name_H-M   'P 1'
#
loop_
_entity.id
_entity.type
_entity.pdbx_description
1 polymer ?
#
loop_
_entity_poly.entity_id
_entity_poly.type
_entity_poly.pdbx_seq_one_letter_code
_entity_poly.pdbx_strand_id
1 'polypeptide(L)'
;MSSRIITGVLMFVAILVVFFIDNYILNFILLGAVLYFAFNESLKLYDIDHKQLVYAALAFYVLTYFTNPIFIAILAIMLVASILAHIKSENLKLVAPFVYPTTPIFMMWMLYSEYGMGYLVWLILSVVASDSGAFFVGKAFGKHPFSPSSPNKTIEGAAGGVLLGTVVGCIVGHFVTEGFFQILFSSFLVCVFAVWGDLFESYLKRLCGVKDSGSLFPGHGGMLDRIDGYLFGVVALLWSLSW
;
A
#
# COMPACT_ATOMS: atom_id res chain seq x y z
N MET A 1 -23.14 -2.58 -12.85
CA MET A 1 -23.19 -1.61 -11.74
C MET A 1 -23.36 -2.31 -10.38
N SER A 2 -24.24 -3.31 -10.28
CA SER A 2 -24.50 -4.04 -9.02
C SER A 2 -23.27 -4.78 -8.43
N SER A 3 -22.48 -5.48 -9.25
CA SER A 3 -21.31 -6.23 -8.76
C SER A 3 -20.25 -5.33 -8.10
N ARG A 4 -19.98 -4.16 -8.66
CA ARG A 4 -19.04 -3.20 -8.07
C ARG A 4 -19.50 -2.72 -6.68
N ILE A 5 -20.77 -2.32 -6.56
CA ILE A 5 -21.30 -1.84 -5.28
C ILE A 5 -21.22 -2.96 -4.23
N ILE A 6 -21.62 -4.18 -4.60
CA ILE A 6 -21.59 -5.32 -3.69
C ILE A 6 -20.16 -5.60 -3.21
N THR A 7 -19.18 -5.67 -4.13
CA THR A 7 -17.78 -5.91 -3.77
C THR A 7 -17.23 -4.78 -2.87
N GLY A 8 -17.55 -3.52 -3.16
CA GLY A 8 -17.12 -2.38 -2.32
C GLY A 8 -17.70 -2.45 -0.92
N VAL A 9 -19.00 -2.77 -0.78
CA VAL A 9 -19.65 -2.93 0.54
C VAL A 9 -19.05 -4.12 1.30
N LEU A 10 -18.82 -5.25 0.65
CA LEU A 10 -18.21 -6.43 1.29
C LEU A 10 -16.79 -6.12 1.79
N MET A 11 -15.97 -5.42 1.00
CA MET A 11 -14.63 -5.00 1.43
C MET A 11 -14.69 -4.05 2.61
N PHE A 12 -15.59 -3.07 2.58
CA PHE A 12 -15.78 -2.15 3.70
C PHE A 12 -16.21 -2.86 4.98
N VAL A 13 -17.20 -3.76 4.89
CA VAL A 13 -17.64 -4.58 6.03
C VAL A 13 -16.51 -5.47 6.55
N ALA A 14 -15.72 -6.10 5.66
CA ALA A 14 -14.59 -6.92 6.06
C ALA A 14 -13.55 -6.10 6.84
N ILE A 15 -13.22 -4.90 6.40
CA ILE A 15 -12.30 -3.99 7.11
C ILE A 15 -12.86 -3.62 8.48
N LEU A 16 -14.14 -3.29 8.59
CA LEU A 16 -14.77 -2.98 9.87
C LEU A 16 -14.74 -4.17 10.84
N VAL A 17 -15.01 -5.38 10.34
CA VAL A 17 -14.96 -6.61 11.17
C VAL A 17 -13.54 -6.82 11.68
N VAL A 18 -12.52 -6.68 10.84
CA VAL A 18 -11.11 -6.80 11.22
C VAL A 18 -10.75 -5.76 12.30
N PHE A 19 -11.20 -4.53 12.12
CA PHE A 19 -10.98 -3.45 13.09
C PHE A 19 -11.58 -3.75 14.45
N PHE A 20 -12.85 -4.21 14.49
CA PHE A 20 -13.54 -4.48 15.77
C PHE A 20 -13.04 -5.75 16.47
N ILE A 21 -12.61 -6.77 15.73
CA ILE A 21 -12.05 -7.99 16.30
C ILE A 21 -10.67 -7.74 16.90
N ASP A 22 -9.85 -6.90 16.25
CA ASP A 22 -8.48 -6.53 16.63
C ASP A 22 -7.66 -7.69 17.21
N ASN A 23 -7.62 -8.80 16.49
CA ASN A 23 -6.89 -9.99 16.91
C ASN A 23 -5.53 -10.06 16.24
N TYR A 24 -4.47 -10.12 17.03
CA TYR A 24 -3.08 -10.08 16.56
C TYR A 24 -2.74 -11.17 15.53
N ILE A 25 -3.16 -12.41 15.79
CA ILE A 25 -2.91 -13.55 14.89
C ILE A 25 -3.73 -13.42 13.61
N LEU A 26 -5.00 -13.02 13.73
CA LEU A 26 -5.87 -12.81 12.57
C LEU A 26 -5.29 -11.73 11.65
N ASN A 27 -4.86 -10.60 12.19
CA ASN A 27 -4.27 -9.51 11.43
C ASN A 27 -2.96 -9.92 10.75
N PHE A 28 -2.13 -10.73 11.42
CA PHE A 28 -0.94 -11.32 10.81
C PHE A 28 -1.28 -12.20 9.61
N ILE A 29 -2.25 -13.10 9.76
CA ILE A 29 -2.69 -14.00 8.68
C ILE A 29 -3.28 -13.18 7.50
N LEU A 30 -4.09 -12.17 7.79
CA LEU A 30 -4.70 -11.34 6.76
C LEU A 30 -3.66 -10.53 5.97
N LEU A 31 -2.67 -9.92 6.62
CA LEU A 31 -1.57 -9.23 5.94
C LEU A 31 -0.69 -10.22 5.16
N GLY A 32 -0.49 -11.44 5.65
CA GLY A 32 0.15 -12.51 4.89
C GLY A 32 -0.62 -12.90 3.62
N ALA A 33 -1.96 -12.95 3.68
CA ALA A 33 -2.80 -13.16 2.50
C ALA A 33 -2.72 -11.99 1.52
N VAL A 34 -2.72 -10.73 2.01
CA VAL A 34 -2.48 -9.55 1.20
C VAL A 34 -1.14 -9.64 0.48
N LEU A 35 -0.07 -10.02 1.20
CA LEU A 35 1.25 -10.24 0.63
C LEU A 35 1.22 -11.30 -0.49
N TYR A 36 0.57 -12.45 -0.24
CA TYR A 36 0.49 -13.52 -1.23
C TYR A 36 -0.13 -13.03 -2.55
N PHE A 37 -1.27 -12.35 -2.50
CA PHE A 37 -1.93 -11.86 -3.70
C PHE A 37 -1.14 -10.72 -4.36
N ALA A 38 -0.71 -9.73 -3.60
CA ALA A 38 0.06 -8.59 -4.09
C ALA A 38 1.39 -9.02 -4.72
N PHE A 39 2.09 -9.99 -4.12
CA PHE A 39 3.33 -10.52 -4.67
C PHE A 39 3.11 -11.24 -6.00
N ASN A 40 2.08 -12.09 -6.11
CA ASN A 40 1.76 -12.77 -7.36
C ASN A 40 1.35 -11.81 -8.49
N GLU A 41 0.68 -10.70 -8.15
CA GLU A 41 0.36 -9.65 -9.11
C GLU A 41 1.61 -8.87 -9.51
N SER A 42 2.50 -8.56 -8.57
CA SER A 42 3.77 -7.88 -8.85
C SER A 42 4.69 -8.69 -9.78
N LEU A 43 4.72 -10.03 -9.65
CA LEU A 43 5.47 -10.87 -10.59
C LEU A 43 5.06 -10.63 -12.04
N LYS A 44 3.74 -10.47 -12.29
CA LYS A 44 3.23 -10.17 -13.64
C LYS A 44 3.64 -8.77 -14.08
N LEU A 45 3.56 -7.77 -13.17
CA LEU A 45 3.94 -6.39 -13.48
C LEU A 45 5.44 -6.22 -13.72
N TYR A 46 6.28 -7.08 -13.17
CA TYR A 46 7.72 -7.09 -13.42
C TYR A 46 8.15 -8.04 -14.55
N ASP A 47 7.18 -8.72 -15.18
CA ASP A 47 7.45 -9.73 -16.22
C ASP A 47 8.39 -10.84 -15.72
N ILE A 48 8.02 -11.45 -14.58
CA ILE A 48 8.78 -12.50 -13.89
C ILE A 48 8.00 -13.80 -13.90
N ASP A 49 8.53 -14.84 -14.53
CA ASP A 49 7.93 -16.18 -14.54
C ASP A 49 8.59 -17.11 -13.49
N HIS A 50 8.58 -16.67 -12.23
CA HIS A 50 9.09 -17.43 -11.09
C HIS A 50 8.13 -17.42 -9.91
N LYS A 51 6.97 -18.06 -10.06
CA LYS A 51 5.89 -18.10 -9.05
C LYS A 51 6.34 -18.60 -7.68
N GLN A 52 7.42 -19.40 -7.63
CA GLN A 52 7.97 -19.94 -6.39
C GLN A 52 8.54 -18.86 -5.45
N LEU A 53 8.89 -17.68 -5.97
CA LEU A 53 9.41 -16.56 -5.16
C LEU A 53 8.40 -16.08 -4.10
N VAL A 54 7.11 -16.29 -4.31
CA VAL A 54 6.07 -15.94 -3.32
C VAL A 54 6.27 -16.72 -2.02
N TYR A 55 6.70 -17.97 -2.08
CA TYR A 55 6.95 -18.77 -0.88
C TYR A 55 8.17 -18.27 -0.09
N ALA A 56 9.20 -17.76 -0.79
CA ALA A 56 10.30 -17.08 -0.14
C ALA A 56 9.85 -15.80 0.56
N ALA A 57 9.03 -14.97 -0.10
CA ALA A 57 8.46 -13.77 0.51
C ALA A 57 7.61 -14.10 1.75
N LEU A 58 6.78 -15.15 1.69
CA LEU A 58 5.98 -15.60 2.83
C LEU A 58 6.85 -16.17 3.96
N ALA A 59 7.94 -16.88 3.65
CA ALA A 59 8.88 -17.36 4.67
C ALA A 59 9.53 -16.19 5.41
N PHE A 60 9.99 -15.14 4.69
CA PHE A 60 10.48 -13.92 5.33
C PHE A 60 9.37 -13.21 6.12
N TYR A 61 8.13 -13.18 5.61
CA TYR A 61 7.02 -12.60 6.35
C TYR A 61 6.79 -13.29 7.71
N VAL A 62 6.83 -14.62 7.75
CA VAL A 62 6.71 -15.37 9.01
C VAL A 62 7.80 -14.97 10.01
N LEU A 63 9.03 -14.68 9.56
CA LEU A 63 10.10 -14.22 10.45
C LEU A 63 9.80 -12.84 11.06
N THR A 64 9.00 -11.98 10.40
CA THR A 64 8.62 -10.66 10.94
C THR A 64 7.74 -10.75 12.19
N TYR A 65 7.14 -11.91 12.45
CA TYR A 65 6.39 -12.16 13.69
C TYR A 65 7.29 -12.17 14.93
N PHE A 66 8.55 -12.60 14.76
CA PHE A 66 9.50 -12.80 15.87
C PHE A 66 10.55 -11.71 15.97
N THR A 67 10.70 -10.88 14.94
CA THR A 67 11.78 -9.88 14.82
C THR A 67 11.28 -8.62 14.14
N ASN A 68 12.09 -7.55 14.19
CA ASN A 68 11.73 -6.28 13.55
C ASN A 68 11.54 -6.46 12.03
N PRO A 69 10.37 -6.10 11.48
CA PRO A 69 10.01 -6.30 10.08
C PRO A 69 10.93 -5.58 9.08
N ILE A 70 11.48 -4.41 9.43
CA ILE A 70 12.38 -3.66 8.54
C ILE A 70 13.69 -4.43 8.32
N PHE A 71 14.27 -5.02 9.38
CA PHE A 71 15.48 -5.81 9.23
C PHE A 71 15.25 -7.05 8.38
N ILE A 72 14.10 -7.71 8.51
CA ILE A 72 13.75 -8.85 7.66
C ILE A 72 13.55 -8.42 6.20
N ALA A 73 12.95 -7.26 5.95
CA ALA A 73 12.82 -6.73 4.59
C ALA A 73 14.18 -6.49 3.93
N ILE A 74 15.10 -5.84 4.64
CA ILE A 74 16.46 -5.59 4.17
C ILE A 74 17.19 -6.93 3.94
N LEU A 75 17.09 -7.86 4.89
CA LEU A 75 17.69 -9.19 4.78
C LEU A 75 17.17 -9.95 3.56
N ALA A 76 15.86 -9.93 3.31
CA ALA A 76 15.25 -10.58 2.15
C ALA A 76 15.81 -10.02 0.83
N ILE A 77 15.88 -8.69 0.69
CA ILE A 77 16.44 -8.01 -0.48
C ILE A 77 17.91 -8.41 -0.66
N MET A 78 18.73 -8.35 0.40
CA MET A 78 20.16 -8.68 0.35
C MET A 78 20.39 -10.15 0.01
N LEU A 79 19.63 -11.09 0.57
CA LEU A 79 19.76 -12.50 0.29
C LEU A 79 19.37 -12.83 -1.15
N VAL A 80 18.26 -12.30 -1.65
CA VAL A 80 17.85 -12.49 -3.04
C VAL A 80 18.91 -11.93 -3.99
N ALA A 81 19.41 -10.72 -3.76
CA ALA A 81 20.47 -10.13 -4.56
C ALA A 81 21.77 -10.96 -4.52
N SER A 82 22.14 -11.50 -3.34
CA SER A 82 23.33 -12.34 -3.17
C SER A 82 23.19 -13.67 -3.90
N ILE A 83 22.00 -14.30 -3.87
CA ILE A 83 21.73 -15.52 -4.62
C ILE A 83 21.87 -15.27 -6.13
N LEU A 84 21.30 -14.16 -6.63
CA LEU A 84 21.42 -13.79 -8.04
C LEU A 84 22.88 -13.57 -8.46
N ALA A 85 23.68 -12.93 -7.61
CA ALA A 85 25.10 -12.76 -7.84
C ALA A 85 25.85 -14.10 -7.86
N HIS A 86 25.51 -15.01 -6.93
CA HIS A 86 26.13 -16.35 -6.86
C HIS A 86 25.88 -17.18 -8.13
N ILE A 87 24.63 -17.16 -8.63
CA ILE A 87 24.27 -17.88 -9.87
C ILE A 87 24.59 -17.10 -11.15
N LYS A 88 25.23 -15.93 -11.02
CA LYS A 88 25.52 -15.00 -12.12
C LYS A 88 24.31 -14.67 -13.00
N SER A 89 23.15 -14.48 -12.36
CA SER A 89 21.91 -14.09 -13.06
C SER A 89 21.98 -12.63 -13.51
N GLU A 90 21.68 -12.37 -14.77
CA GLU A 90 21.53 -11.01 -15.29
C GLU A 90 20.16 -10.39 -14.95
N ASN A 91 19.22 -11.19 -14.44
CA ASN A 91 17.85 -10.75 -14.17
C ASN A 91 17.69 -10.13 -12.78
N LEU A 92 18.18 -8.90 -12.61
CA LEU A 92 18.02 -8.15 -11.36
C LEU A 92 16.54 -7.76 -11.05
N LYS A 93 15.62 -7.90 -12.01
CA LYS A 93 14.18 -7.67 -11.78
C LYS A 93 13.61 -8.56 -10.67
N LEU A 94 14.22 -9.73 -10.43
CA LEU A 94 13.80 -10.68 -9.39
C LEU A 94 13.86 -10.08 -7.97
N VAL A 95 14.60 -9.01 -7.75
CA VAL A 95 14.65 -8.27 -6.47
C VAL A 95 13.44 -7.36 -6.32
N ALA A 96 12.88 -6.85 -7.42
CA ALA A 96 11.84 -5.81 -7.39
C ALA A 96 10.59 -6.20 -6.57
N PRO A 97 10.02 -7.42 -6.63
CA PRO A 97 8.89 -7.81 -5.80
C PRO A 97 9.18 -7.78 -4.29
N PHE A 98 10.42 -7.95 -3.88
CA PHE A 98 10.84 -7.85 -2.47
C PHE A 98 10.95 -6.39 -2.01
N VAL A 99 11.27 -5.47 -2.93
CA VAL A 99 11.23 -4.03 -2.65
C VAL A 99 9.78 -3.53 -2.63
N TYR A 100 9.00 -3.84 -3.66
CA TYR A 100 7.60 -3.47 -3.80
C TYR A 100 6.82 -4.63 -4.42
N PRO A 101 5.84 -5.22 -3.72
CA PRO A 101 5.11 -4.70 -2.55
C PRO A 101 5.60 -5.22 -1.18
N THR A 102 6.57 -6.15 -1.11
CA THR A 102 6.88 -6.90 0.11
C THR A 102 7.31 -6.01 1.28
N THR A 103 8.31 -5.14 1.06
CA THR A 103 8.81 -4.26 2.13
C THR A 103 7.72 -3.39 2.75
N PRO A 104 6.88 -2.65 1.99
CA PRO A 104 5.79 -1.88 2.57
C PRO A 104 4.75 -2.74 3.31
N ILE A 105 4.45 -3.96 2.87
CA ILE A 105 3.53 -4.86 3.60
C ILE A 105 4.16 -5.29 4.93
N PHE A 106 5.46 -5.55 4.99
CA PHE A 106 6.16 -5.79 6.26
C PHE A 106 6.08 -4.57 7.18
N MET A 107 6.17 -3.37 6.62
CA MET A 107 6.00 -2.12 7.36
C MET A 107 4.55 -1.90 7.82
N MET A 108 3.54 -2.37 7.08
CA MET A 108 2.14 -2.38 7.56
C MET A 108 1.98 -3.31 8.77
N TRP A 109 2.64 -4.46 8.75
CA TRP A 109 2.70 -5.34 9.91
C TRP A 109 3.40 -4.67 11.10
N MET A 110 4.53 -4.00 10.86
CA MET A 110 5.24 -3.23 11.89
C MET A 110 4.35 -2.13 12.47
N LEU A 111 3.66 -1.35 11.63
CA LEU A 111 2.75 -0.31 12.09
C LEU A 111 1.69 -0.88 13.04
N TYR A 112 1.10 -2.01 12.69
CA TYR A 112 0.11 -2.68 13.54
C TYR A 112 0.72 -3.26 14.82
N SER A 113 1.82 -4.00 14.70
CA SER A 113 2.42 -4.73 15.83
C SER A 113 3.08 -3.84 16.89
N GLU A 114 3.63 -2.69 16.48
CA GLU A 114 4.32 -1.76 17.39
C GLU A 114 3.41 -0.63 17.88
N TYR A 115 2.50 -0.14 17.03
CA TYR A 115 1.67 1.02 17.33
C TYR A 115 0.17 0.68 17.52
N GLY A 116 -0.26 -0.48 17.06
CA GLY A 116 -1.63 -0.97 17.22
C GLY A 116 -2.60 -0.57 16.12
N MET A 117 -3.84 -1.04 16.26
CA MET A 117 -4.91 -0.88 15.26
C MET A 117 -5.25 0.59 14.97
N GLY A 118 -5.18 1.46 15.97
CA GLY A 118 -5.49 2.88 15.80
C GLY A 118 -4.65 3.55 14.71
N TYR A 119 -3.35 3.24 14.66
CA TYR A 119 -2.45 3.79 13.63
C TYR A 119 -2.71 3.22 12.25
N LEU A 120 -3.10 1.94 12.16
CA LEU A 120 -3.51 1.33 10.90
C LEU A 120 -4.78 1.99 10.36
N VAL A 121 -5.75 2.26 11.24
CA VAL A 121 -6.98 3.00 10.88
C VAL A 121 -6.67 4.44 10.48
N TRP A 122 -5.74 5.10 11.16
CA TRP A 122 -5.28 6.44 10.76
C TRP A 122 -4.73 6.43 9.34
N LEU A 123 -3.84 5.50 9.00
CA LEU A 123 -3.33 5.31 7.65
C LEU A 123 -4.49 5.09 6.65
N ILE A 124 -5.36 4.12 6.93
CA ILE A 124 -6.45 3.73 6.02
C ILE A 124 -7.38 4.91 5.75
N LEU A 125 -7.88 5.59 6.78
CA LEU A 125 -8.83 6.66 6.61
C LEU A 125 -8.22 7.90 5.94
N SER A 126 -6.93 8.19 6.19
CA SER A 126 -6.22 9.27 5.51
C SER A 126 -6.12 9.02 4.00
N VAL A 127 -5.75 7.80 3.60
CA VAL A 127 -5.64 7.43 2.18
C VAL A 127 -7.00 7.39 1.50
N VAL A 128 -8.02 6.75 2.11
CA VAL A 128 -9.40 6.71 1.57
C VAL A 128 -9.97 8.12 1.37
N ALA A 129 -9.74 9.02 2.33
CA ALA A 129 -10.19 10.40 2.22
C ALA A 129 -9.42 11.15 1.13
N SER A 130 -8.11 10.89 0.99
CA SER A 130 -7.29 11.46 -0.08
C SER A 130 -7.77 11.03 -1.45
N ASP A 131 -8.03 9.75 -1.67
CA ASP A 131 -8.53 9.24 -2.96
C ASP A 131 -9.93 9.78 -3.29
N SER A 132 -10.81 9.82 -2.29
CA SER A 132 -12.15 10.38 -2.44
C SER A 132 -12.10 11.87 -2.78
N GLY A 133 -11.26 12.64 -2.07
CA GLY A 133 -11.03 14.05 -2.32
C GLY A 133 -10.47 14.30 -3.71
N ALA A 134 -9.47 13.50 -4.13
CA ALA A 134 -8.88 13.59 -5.45
C ALA A 134 -9.92 13.35 -6.56
N PHE A 135 -10.81 12.38 -6.36
CA PHE A 135 -11.88 12.10 -7.31
C PHE A 135 -12.89 13.26 -7.41
N PHE A 136 -13.41 13.73 -6.28
CA PHE A 136 -14.44 14.79 -6.28
C PHE A 136 -13.90 16.14 -6.76
N VAL A 137 -12.74 16.57 -6.27
CA VAL A 137 -12.10 17.82 -6.66
C VAL A 137 -11.64 17.75 -8.12
N GLY A 138 -11.02 16.63 -8.53
CA GLY A 138 -10.60 16.42 -9.91
C GLY A 138 -11.75 16.46 -10.90
N LYS A 139 -12.92 15.89 -10.54
CA LYS A 139 -14.13 15.93 -11.36
C LYS A 139 -14.75 17.32 -11.44
N ALA A 140 -14.72 18.11 -10.35
CA ALA A 140 -15.34 19.41 -10.28
C ALA A 140 -14.46 20.54 -10.85
N PHE A 141 -13.15 20.48 -10.60
CA PHE A 141 -12.22 21.59 -10.85
C PHE A 141 -10.99 21.18 -11.70
N GLY A 142 -10.82 19.88 -12.03
CA GLY A 142 -9.66 19.39 -12.75
C GLY A 142 -9.51 19.99 -14.16
N LYS A 143 -8.36 20.59 -14.42
CA LYS A 143 -8.01 21.20 -15.70
C LYS A 143 -6.66 20.70 -16.24
N HIS A 144 -5.71 20.46 -15.34
CA HIS A 144 -4.34 20.11 -15.72
C HIS A 144 -4.08 18.62 -15.44
N PRO A 145 -3.71 17.83 -16.47
CA PRO A 145 -3.34 16.44 -16.29
C PRO A 145 -2.18 16.30 -15.30
N PHE A 146 -2.27 15.31 -14.39
CA PHE A 146 -1.24 15.11 -13.37
C PHE A 146 -0.04 14.34 -13.91
N SER A 147 -0.27 13.28 -14.71
CA SER A 147 0.81 12.43 -15.21
C SER A 147 0.42 11.69 -16.50
N PRO A 148 1.39 11.45 -17.40
CA PRO A 148 1.18 10.59 -18.58
C PRO A 148 0.76 9.16 -18.24
N SER A 149 1.22 8.61 -17.10
CA SER A 149 0.88 7.26 -16.64
C SER A 149 -0.58 7.15 -16.19
N SER A 150 -1.18 8.25 -15.75
CA SER A 150 -2.57 8.33 -15.31
C SER A 150 -3.25 9.62 -15.83
N PRO A 151 -3.61 9.66 -17.12
CA PRO A 151 -4.08 10.89 -17.78
C PRO A 151 -5.43 11.40 -17.25
N ASN A 152 -6.19 10.57 -16.55
CA ASN A 152 -7.46 10.97 -15.94
C ASN A 152 -7.30 11.65 -14.57
N LYS A 153 -6.10 11.61 -13.97
CA LYS A 153 -5.80 12.34 -12.74
C LYS A 153 -5.39 13.76 -13.06
N THR A 154 -5.80 14.70 -12.21
CA THR A 154 -5.50 16.12 -12.37
C THR A 154 -4.72 16.65 -11.18
N ILE A 155 -3.93 17.71 -11.40
CA ILE A 155 -3.15 18.38 -10.35
C ILE A 155 -4.08 18.92 -9.27
N GLU A 156 -5.20 19.54 -9.68
CA GLU A 156 -6.20 20.07 -8.76
C GLU A 156 -6.84 18.96 -7.92
N GLY A 157 -7.11 17.82 -8.58
CA GLY A 157 -7.59 16.62 -7.89
C GLY A 157 -6.60 16.12 -6.85
N ALA A 158 -5.32 15.96 -7.22
CA ALA A 158 -4.28 15.53 -6.29
C ALA A 158 -4.14 16.48 -5.09
N ALA A 159 -4.11 17.79 -5.34
CA ALA A 159 -4.05 18.80 -4.28
C ALA A 159 -5.27 18.75 -3.36
N GLY A 160 -6.49 18.64 -3.93
CA GLY A 160 -7.72 18.49 -3.15
C GLY A 160 -7.78 17.21 -2.34
N GLY A 161 -7.24 16.12 -2.90
CA GLY A 161 -7.10 14.85 -2.20
C GLY A 161 -6.16 14.95 -1.00
N VAL A 162 -4.96 15.49 -1.20
CA VAL A 162 -4.00 15.70 -0.12
C VAL A 162 -4.60 16.58 0.99
N LEU A 163 -5.31 17.65 0.63
CA LEU A 163 -5.96 18.54 1.61
C LEU A 163 -7.01 17.78 2.43
N LEU A 164 -7.97 17.11 1.76
CA LEU A 164 -9.05 16.40 2.44
C LEU A 164 -8.52 15.23 3.28
N GLY A 165 -7.60 14.46 2.72
CA GLY A 165 -6.98 13.36 3.44
C GLY A 165 -6.20 13.81 4.67
N THR A 166 -5.49 14.95 4.59
CA THR A 166 -4.80 15.55 5.74
C THR A 166 -5.78 15.97 6.82
N VAL A 167 -6.91 16.61 6.47
CA VAL A 167 -7.93 16.99 7.44
C VAL A 167 -8.53 15.78 8.15
N VAL A 168 -8.92 14.74 7.40
CA VAL A 168 -9.45 13.51 7.99
C VAL A 168 -8.39 12.80 8.81
N GLY A 169 -7.14 12.75 8.31
CA GLY A 169 -6.01 12.18 9.03
C GLY A 169 -5.73 12.91 10.35
N CYS A 170 -5.84 14.25 10.38
CA CYS A 170 -5.72 15.02 11.62
C CYS A 170 -6.83 14.68 12.62
N ILE A 171 -8.06 14.52 12.15
CA ILE A 171 -9.19 14.14 13.03
C ILE A 171 -8.93 12.75 13.64
N VAL A 172 -8.58 11.77 12.82
CA VAL A 172 -8.32 10.41 13.30
C VAL A 172 -7.08 10.33 14.16
N GLY A 173 -5.98 10.99 13.75
CA GLY A 173 -4.71 11.02 14.48
C GLY A 173 -4.85 11.61 15.88
N HIS A 174 -5.75 12.57 16.07
CA HIS A 174 -6.05 13.14 17.40
C HIS A 174 -6.60 12.11 18.41
N PHE A 175 -7.28 11.05 17.94
CA PHE A 175 -7.75 9.96 18.80
C PHE A 175 -6.69 8.87 19.04
N VAL A 176 -5.58 8.93 18.32
CA VAL A 176 -4.55 7.87 18.30
C VAL A 176 -3.28 8.30 19.02
N THR A 177 -2.90 9.58 18.88
CA THR A 177 -1.67 10.12 19.45
C THR A 177 -1.84 11.59 19.83
N GLU A 178 -0.87 12.11 20.59
CA GLU A 178 -0.81 13.51 20.97
C GLU A 178 0.17 14.29 20.08
N GLY A 179 0.06 15.62 20.09
CA GLY A 179 0.96 16.51 19.36
C GLY A 179 0.41 16.94 17.99
N PHE A 180 -0.31 18.07 17.97
CA PHE A 180 -0.96 18.59 16.76
C PHE A 180 -0.03 18.70 15.54
N PHE A 181 1.19 19.20 15.72
CA PHE A 181 2.13 19.35 14.60
C PHE A 181 2.60 18.01 14.03
N GLN A 182 2.83 17.01 14.88
CA GLN A 182 3.17 15.66 14.44
C GLN A 182 2.02 15.02 13.70
N ILE A 183 0.80 15.13 14.22
CA ILE A 183 -0.40 14.60 13.57
C ILE A 183 -0.60 15.24 12.19
N LEU A 184 -0.50 16.57 12.11
CA LEU A 184 -0.64 17.31 10.86
C LEU A 184 0.42 16.90 9.83
N PHE A 185 1.68 16.86 10.25
CA PHE A 185 2.81 16.49 9.40
C PHE A 185 2.70 15.05 8.89
N SER A 186 2.40 14.11 9.81
CA SER A 186 2.22 12.70 9.46
C SER A 186 1.06 12.50 8.48
N SER A 187 -0.10 13.10 8.75
CA SER A 187 -1.28 13.01 7.87
C SER A 187 -1.00 13.60 6.49
N PHE A 188 -0.34 14.74 6.44
CA PHE A 188 0.07 15.36 5.17
C PHE A 188 1.00 14.46 4.37
N LEU A 189 2.04 13.92 5.01
CA LEU A 189 3.01 13.04 4.34
C LEU A 189 2.33 11.76 3.83
N VAL A 190 1.50 11.13 4.65
CA VAL A 190 0.74 9.93 4.23
C VAL A 190 -0.03 10.21 2.94
N CYS A 191 -0.76 11.32 2.86
CA CYS A 191 -1.55 11.67 1.69
C CYS A 191 -0.69 11.98 0.46
N VAL A 192 0.41 12.72 0.63
CA VAL A 192 1.35 12.99 -0.46
C VAL A 192 1.95 11.68 -0.99
N PHE A 193 2.42 10.81 -0.11
CA PHE A 193 3.02 9.54 -0.51
C PHE A 193 1.99 8.58 -1.09
N ALA A 194 0.74 8.59 -0.63
CA ALA A 194 -0.33 7.80 -1.23
C ALA A 194 -0.57 8.17 -2.69
N VAL A 195 -0.58 9.47 -3.03
CA VAL A 195 -0.67 9.92 -4.44
C VAL A 195 0.49 9.40 -5.28
N TRP A 196 1.72 9.40 -4.73
CA TRP A 196 2.89 8.86 -5.42
C TRP A 196 2.83 7.33 -5.56
N GLY A 197 2.28 6.61 -4.57
CA GLY A 197 2.10 5.16 -4.62
C GLY A 197 1.19 4.72 -5.75
N ASP A 198 0.01 5.32 -5.83
CA ASP A 198 -0.93 5.08 -6.93
C ASP A 198 -0.33 5.47 -8.30
N LEU A 199 0.45 6.57 -8.37
CA LEU A 199 1.14 6.92 -9.60
C LEU A 199 2.21 5.88 -9.99
N PHE A 200 2.97 5.37 -9.03
CA PHE A 200 3.99 4.36 -9.25
C PHE A 200 3.38 3.05 -9.76
N GLU A 201 2.31 2.57 -9.13
CA GLU A 201 1.61 1.38 -9.60
C GLU A 201 0.99 1.59 -10.99
N SER A 202 0.38 2.76 -11.21
CA SER A 202 -0.13 3.12 -12.54
C SER A 202 0.96 3.08 -13.61
N TYR A 203 2.17 3.54 -13.30
CA TYR A 203 3.33 3.46 -14.19
C TYR A 203 3.72 2.00 -14.48
N LEU A 204 3.84 1.15 -13.45
CA LEU A 204 4.17 -0.27 -13.64
C LEU A 204 3.14 -0.97 -14.53
N LYS A 205 1.84 -0.72 -14.33
CA LYS A 205 0.78 -1.26 -15.17
C LYS A 205 0.92 -0.85 -16.65
N ARG A 206 1.29 0.41 -16.92
CA ARG A 206 1.51 0.89 -18.30
C ARG A 206 2.73 0.27 -18.96
N LEU A 207 3.82 0.04 -18.20
CA LEU A 207 4.99 -0.67 -18.72
C LEU A 207 4.64 -2.08 -19.22
N CYS A 208 3.70 -2.76 -18.55
CA CYS A 208 3.23 -4.09 -18.94
C CYS A 208 2.04 -4.08 -19.91
N GLY A 209 1.60 -2.90 -20.37
CA GLY A 209 0.46 -2.77 -21.28
C GLY A 209 -0.88 -3.16 -20.67
N VAL A 210 -0.99 -3.25 -19.35
CA VAL A 210 -2.22 -3.59 -18.63
C VAL A 210 -2.84 -2.37 -17.94
N LYS A 211 -4.12 -2.49 -17.58
CA LYS A 211 -4.84 -1.47 -16.84
C LYS A 211 -4.96 -1.80 -15.36
N ASP A 212 -5.21 -3.04 -15.03
CA ASP A 212 -5.41 -3.53 -13.68
C ASP A 212 -4.31 -4.55 -13.35
N SER A 213 -3.83 -4.59 -12.09
CA SER A 213 -2.76 -5.50 -11.65
C SER A 213 -3.20 -6.96 -11.62
N GLY A 214 -4.50 -7.18 -11.44
CA GLY A 214 -5.12 -8.49 -11.36
C GLY A 214 -6.64 -8.44 -11.52
N SER A 215 -7.30 -9.56 -11.19
CA SER A 215 -8.75 -9.71 -11.26
C SER A 215 -9.36 -10.30 -9.98
N LEU A 216 -8.68 -10.14 -8.85
CA LEU A 216 -9.10 -10.72 -7.57
C LEU A 216 -10.46 -10.18 -7.13
N PHE A 217 -10.70 -8.88 -7.34
CA PHE A 217 -11.94 -8.23 -6.94
C PHE A 217 -12.78 -7.90 -8.18
N PRO A 218 -13.92 -8.59 -8.41
CA PRO A 218 -14.77 -8.36 -9.57
C PRO A 218 -15.16 -6.89 -9.73
N GLY A 219 -14.72 -6.27 -10.83
CA GLY A 219 -14.98 -4.86 -11.15
C GLY A 219 -14.10 -3.85 -10.41
N HIS A 220 -13.15 -4.31 -9.57
CA HIS A 220 -12.22 -3.46 -8.80
C HIS A 220 -10.73 -3.77 -9.06
N GLY A 221 -10.40 -4.73 -9.92
CA GLY A 221 -9.02 -5.08 -10.24
C GLY A 221 -8.38 -6.07 -9.27
N GLY A 222 -7.09 -5.98 -9.08
CA GLY A 222 -6.30 -6.82 -8.21
C GLY A 222 -6.16 -6.31 -6.77
N MET A 223 -5.33 -7.00 -6.00
CA MET A 223 -4.96 -6.61 -4.65
C MET A 223 -4.09 -5.34 -4.66
N LEU A 224 -3.08 -5.27 -5.55
CA LEU A 224 -2.23 -4.09 -5.68
C LEU A 224 -3.04 -2.85 -6.02
N ASP A 225 -4.02 -2.94 -6.94
CA ASP A 225 -4.92 -1.83 -7.28
C ASP A 225 -5.72 -1.29 -6.08
N ARG A 226 -5.72 -1.97 -4.95
CA ARG A 226 -6.44 -1.58 -3.73
C ARG A 226 -5.54 -1.13 -2.60
N ILE A 227 -4.24 -1.42 -2.67
CA ILE A 227 -3.31 -1.10 -1.59
C ILE A 227 -2.17 -0.18 -2.01
N ASP A 228 -2.07 0.20 -3.25
CA ASP A 228 -1.00 1.02 -3.85
C ASP A 228 -0.67 2.29 -3.05
N GLY A 229 -1.69 3.09 -2.71
CA GLY A 229 -1.54 4.29 -1.89
C GLY A 229 -1.09 3.97 -0.45
N TYR A 230 -1.61 2.89 0.14
CA TYR A 230 -1.24 2.49 1.50
C TYR A 230 0.21 2.04 1.60
N LEU A 231 0.74 1.37 0.56
CA LEU A 231 2.12 0.88 0.54
C LEU A 231 3.15 2.01 0.64
N PHE A 232 2.89 3.15 0.02
CA PHE A 232 3.74 4.33 0.16
C PHE A 232 3.41 5.12 1.43
N GLY A 233 2.12 5.24 1.75
CA GLY A 233 1.64 5.94 2.93
C GLY A 233 2.19 5.37 4.24
N VAL A 234 2.30 4.03 4.37
CA VAL A 234 2.84 3.40 5.57
C VAL A 234 4.31 3.75 5.82
N VAL A 235 5.11 3.83 4.74
CA VAL A 235 6.51 4.24 4.83
C VAL A 235 6.61 5.67 5.37
N ALA A 236 5.78 6.57 4.84
CA ALA A 236 5.72 7.96 5.26
C ALA A 236 5.27 8.11 6.72
N LEU A 237 4.23 7.33 7.13
CA LEU A 237 3.73 7.35 8.50
C LEU A 237 4.80 6.86 9.48
N LEU A 238 5.39 5.69 9.27
CA LEU A 238 6.44 5.16 10.14
C LEU A 238 7.65 6.08 10.23
N TRP A 239 8.07 6.66 9.10
CA TRP A 239 9.16 7.63 9.12
C TRP A 239 8.81 8.86 9.95
N SER A 240 7.59 9.39 9.82
CA SER A 240 7.18 10.56 10.61
C SER A 240 7.01 10.27 12.11
N LEU A 241 6.74 9.02 12.49
CA LEU A 241 6.64 8.59 13.89
C LEU A 241 8.00 8.33 14.54
N SER A 242 9.09 8.26 13.77
CA SER A 242 10.44 8.05 14.28
C SER A 242 11.12 9.33 14.82
N TRP A 243 10.45 10.46 14.74
CA TRP A 243 10.88 11.78 15.24
C TRP A 243 10.20 12.10 16.57
#